data_80f9f757a683ef8f725ac9d10e5d1d82
#
_entry.id   80f9f757a683ef8f725ac9d10e5d1d82
#
_cell.length_a   1.000
_cell.length_b   1.000
_cell.length_c   1.000
_cell.angle_alpha   90.00
_cell.angle_beta   90.00
_cell.angle_gamma   90.00
#
_symmetry.space_group_name_H-M   'P 1'
#
loop_
_entity.id
_entity.type
_entity.pdbx_description
1 polymer ?
#
loop_
_entity_poly.entity_id
_entity_poly.type
_entity_poly.pdbx_seq_one_letter_code
_entity_poly.pdbx_strand_id
1 'polypeptide(L)'
;TLPLQPGMPERRGVHQMCEVNDATRYLACDTDALVERTIGKGDRPVVTAMRRYRFRLERRDCNEFYALIRESDSTLLLGMRGGYGLIRFDMRTKKYVFVDMHRLQSRALGDLLCLCKSRESGLYCGASSGLILLTPEGDIRQFNRRNGIVNDMIHGVLEDAHGCIWLSTNKGLAQYSPGHDFFHNYASADLRVIEFCDDAYWKCPYTDRLFFGGVNGVVWIDPAAEPPSNYKPRLRFMDLQLPDGTLVPLSDYTGDGHDPLPVRIAPRTTGFAVSFVAVDYLNGDNYESSYMLEGYSDEWVELPHNKRVALMHVPAARYLLHVRSKRH
;
A
#
# COMPACT_ATOMS: atom_id res chain seq x y z
N THR A 1 -27.47 -13.76 -3.52
CA THR A 1 -28.29 -12.64 -3.05
C THR A 1 -29.41 -13.19 -2.19
N LEU A 2 -29.36 -12.96 -0.89
CA LEU A 2 -30.47 -13.25 0.01
C LEU A 2 -31.62 -12.28 -0.29
N PRO A 3 -32.89 -12.75 -0.34
CA PRO A 3 -34.03 -11.88 -0.62
C PRO A 3 -34.16 -10.80 0.47
N LEU A 4 -34.38 -9.55 0.05
CA LEU A 4 -34.66 -8.43 0.93
C LEU A 4 -35.96 -8.72 1.71
N GLN A 5 -35.88 -8.63 3.05
CA GLN A 5 -37.07 -8.76 3.90
C GLN A 5 -37.85 -7.43 3.91
N PRO A 6 -39.19 -7.48 4.05
CA PRO A 6 -40.03 -6.29 4.14
C PRO A 6 -39.58 -5.39 5.32
N GLY A 7 -39.35 -4.11 5.03
CA GLY A 7 -38.88 -3.13 6.02
C GLY A 7 -37.38 -2.81 5.97
N MET A 8 -36.60 -3.39 5.07
CA MET A 8 -35.25 -2.91 4.78
C MET A 8 -35.30 -1.70 3.85
N PRO A 9 -34.61 -0.60 4.15
CA PRO A 9 -34.46 0.50 3.21
C PRO A 9 -33.67 0.05 1.98
N GLU A 10 -34.13 0.46 0.81
CA GLU A 10 -33.78 -0.05 -0.52
C GLU A 10 -32.33 0.20 -1.00
N ARG A 11 -31.49 0.91 -0.27
CA ARG A 11 -30.13 1.25 -0.72
C ARG A 11 -29.16 1.33 0.46
N ARG A 12 -28.69 0.20 0.95
CA ARG A 12 -27.60 0.16 1.94
C ARG A 12 -26.54 -0.81 1.50
N GLY A 13 -25.37 -0.28 1.12
CA GLY A 13 -24.19 -1.07 0.82
C GLY A 13 -23.74 -1.82 2.08
N VAL A 14 -23.44 -3.11 1.92
CA VAL A 14 -22.66 -3.89 2.89
C VAL A 14 -21.30 -4.04 2.28
N HIS A 15 -20.30 -3.49 2.93
CA HIS A 15 -18.91 -3.57 2.47
C HIS A 15 -18.28 -4.88 2.87
N GLN A 16 -18.31 -5.20 4.16
CA GLN A 16 -17.68 -6.42 4.64
C GLN A 16 -18.56 -7.15 5.65
N MET A 17 -18.35 -8.45 5.72
CA MET A 17 -19.03 -9.35 6.64
C MET A 17 -18.02 -10.21 7.40
N CYS A 18 -18.21 -10.32 8.70
CA CYS A 18 -17.46 -11.21 9.58
C CYS A 18 -18.37 -12.29 10.15
N GLU A 19 -18.08 -13.56 9.88
CA GLU A 19 -18.73 -14.68 10.53
C GLU A 19 -18.04 -14.98 11.87
N VAL A 20 -18.80 -14.95 12.94
CA VAL A 20 -18.28 -15.23 14.28
C VAL A 20 -18.48 -16.71 14.62
N ASN A 21 -19.65 -17.25 14.23
CA ASN A 21 -20.02 -18.66 14.36
C ASN A 21 -21.13 -18.98 13.36
N ASP A 22 -21.61 -20.21 13.32
CA ASP A 22 -22.65 -20.66 12.37
C ASP A 22 -23.93 -19.84 12.42
N ALA A 23 -24.23 -19.20 13.55
CA ALA A 23 -25.47 -18.46 13.74
C ALA A 23 -25.30 -16.94 13.73
N THR A 24 -24.10 -16.40 13.92
CA THR A 24 -23.90 -14.96 14.13
C THR A 24 -22.95 -14.37 13.12
N ARG A 25 -23.41 -13.32 12.43
CA ARG A 25 -22.63 -12.53 11.47
C ARG A 25 -22.72 -11.05 11.79
N TYR A 26 -21.60 -10.34 11.61
CA TYR A 26 -21.54 -8.88 11.68
C TYR A 26 -21.29 -8.33 10.29
N LEU A 27 -21.94 -7.21 9.98
CA LEU A 27 -21.84 -6.53 8.70
C LEU A 27 -21.45 -5.07 8.91
N ALA A 28 -20.43 -4.63 8.22
CA ALA A 28 -20.07 -3.21 8.09
C ALA A 28 -20.90 -2.60 6.98
N CYS A 29 -21.58 -1.49 7.28
CA CYS A 29 -22.51 -0.86 6.36
C CYS A 29 -22.24 0.64 6.19
N ASP A 30 -22.63 1.19 5.04
CA ASP A 30 -22.51 2.62 4.72
C ASP A 30 -23.19 3.54 5.72
N THR A 31 -24.43 3.24 6.06
CA THR A 31 -25.27 4.16 6.84
C THR A 31 -25.86 3.52 8.09
N ASP A 32 -25.81 2.21 8.21
CA ASP A 32 -26.37 1.46 9.34
C ASP A 32 -25.32 1.07 10.37
N ALA A 33 -24.12 1.57 10.21
CA ALA A 33 -23.01 1.27 11.09
C ALA A 33 -22.67 -0.23 11.12
N LEU A 34 -22.67 -0.83 12.31
CA LEU A 34 -22.43 -2.26 12.49
C LEU A 34 -23.76 -2.99 12.71
N VAL A 35 -24.03 -4.00 11.88
CA VAL A 35 -25.25 -4.81 11.99
C VAL A 35 -24.88 -6.23 12.38
N GLU A 36 -25.39 -6.68 13.53
CA GLU A 36 -25.34 -8.08 13.96
C GLU A 36 -26.58 -8.81 13.45
N ARG A 37 -26.37 -9.92 12.76
CA ARG A 37 -27.44 -10.81 12.28
C ARG A 37 -27.33 -12.17 12.93
N THR A 38 -28.43 -12.66 13.43
CA THR A 38 -28.56 -14.05 13.88
C THR A 38 -29.27 -14.85 12.81
N ILE A 39 -28.71 -16.02 12.47
CA ILE A 39 -29.21 -16.90 11.41
C ILE A 39 -29.75 -18.17 12.08
N GLY A 40 -30.98 -18.52 11.75
CA GLY A 40 -31.62 -19.75 12.23
C GLY A 40 -31.01 -20.99 11.57
N LYS A 41 -31.07 -22.11 12.29
CA LYS A 41 -30.65 -23.42 11.78
C LYS A 41 -31.75 -23.98 10.86
N GLY A 42 -31.39 -24.44 9.66
CA GLY A 42 -32.28 -25.06 8.70
C GLY A 42 -31.64 -25.16 7.32
N ASP A 43 -32.27 -25.86 6.39
CA ASP A 43 -31.80 -26.06 5.00
C ASP A 43 -31.67 -24.74 4.23
N ARG A 44 -32.41 -23.73 4.68
CA ARG A 44 -32.28 -22.35 4.15
C ARG A 44 -31.97 -21.41 5.28
N PRO A 45 -30.84 -20.70 5.21
CA PRO A 45 -30.46 -19.73 6.25
C PRO A 45 -31.44 -18.54 6.25
N VAL A 46 -32.17 -18.37 7.34
CA VAL A 46 -33.13 -17.28 7.55
C VAL A 46 -32.61 -16.38 8.66
N VAL A 47 -32.62 -15.09 8.46
CA VAL A 47 -32.28 -14.12 9.50
C VAL A 47 -33.40 -14.10 10.55
N THR A 48 -33.12 -14.54 11.77
CA THR A 48 -34.07 -14.64 12.88
C THR A 48 -34.06 -13.41 13.79
N ALA A 49 -32.92 -12.71 13.85
CA ALA A 49 -32.78 -11.46 14.62
C ALA A 49 -31.77 -10.52 13.96
N MET A 50 -31.97 -9.24 14.15
CA MET A 50 -31.07 -8.18 13.68
C MET A 50 -30.93 -7.09 14.75
N ARG A 51 -29.68 -6.72 15.04
CA ARG A 51 -29.35 -5.63 15.97
C ARG A 51 -28.39 -4.67 15.30
N ARG A 52 -28.62 -3.38 15.46
CA ARG A 52 -27.78 -2.30 14.92
C ARG A 52 -27.02 -1.61 16.04
N TYR A 53 -25.73 -1.35 15.85
CA TYR A 53 -24.88 -0.63 16.78
C TYR A 53 -24.43 0.67 16.12
N ARG A 54 -24.66 1.77 16.82
CA ARG A 54 -24.25 3.11 16.39
C ARG A 54 -23.12 3.61 17.26
N PHE A 55 -22.24 4.39 16.66
CA PHE A 55 -21.02 4.88 17.27
C PHE A 55 -21.00 6.41 17.24
N ARG A 56 -20.44 6.99 18.26
CA ARG A 56 -20.33 8.43 18.38
C ARG A 56 -18.96 8.79 18.98
N LEU A 57 -18.24 9.69 18.29
CA LEU A 57 -17.01 10.30 18.77
C LEU A 57 -17.36 11.74 19.19
N GLU A 58 -17.25 12.04 20.48
CA GLU A 58 -17.68 13.31 21.06
C GLU A 58 -19.17 13.61 20.70
N ARG A 59 -19.41 14.57 19.80
CA ARG A 59 -20.76 14.97 19.34
C ARG A 59 -21.06 14.56 17.90
N ARG A 60 -20.17 13.80 17.24
CA ARG A 60 -20.31 13.40 15.84
C ARG A 60 -20.67 11.93 15.73
N ASP A 61 -21.65 11.65 14.92
CA ASP A 61 -22.00 10.28 14.57
C ASP A 61 -20.96 9.72 13.59
N CYS A 62 -20.40 8.53 13.91
CA CYS A 62 -19.37 7.84 13.13
C CYS A 62 -19.91 6.46 12.75
N ASN A 63 -20.78 6.42 11.75
CA ASN A 63 -21.58 5.23 11.44
C ASN A 63 -21.40 4.71 10.01
N GLU A 64 -20.35 5.15 9.31
CA GLU A 64 -20.01 4.70 7.97
C GLU A 64 -18.73 3.87 8.03
N PHE A 65 -18.82 2.58 7.67
CA PHE A 65 -17.73 1.63 7.77
C PHE A 65 -17.48 0.93 6.44
N TYR A 66 -16.24 0.91 6.01
CA TYR A 66 -15.80 0.16 4.85
C TYR A 66 -15.17 -1.18 5.24
N ALA A 67 -14.45 -1.23 6.35
CA ALA A 67 -13.66 -2.39 6.71
C ALA A 67 -14.11 -3.01 8.03
N LEU A 68 -14.09 -4.36 8.07
CA LEU A 68 -14.46 -5.14 9.24
C LEU A 68 -13.64 -6.42 9.31
N ILE A 69 -12.85 -6.58 10.37
CA ILE A 69 -12.14 -7.83 10.64
C ILE A 69 -12.33 -8.30 12.07
N ARG A 70 -12.14 -9.59 12.29
CA ARG A 70 -12.08 -10.19 13.62
C ARG A 70 -10.65 -10.07 14.17
N GLU A 71 -10.49 -9.31 15.25
CA GLU A 71 -9.20 -9.15 15.93
C GLU A 71 -8.93 -10.31 16.87
N SER A 72 -9.97 -10.75 17.60
CA SER A 72 -9.92 -11.86 18.56
C SER A 72 -11.26 -12.58 18.65
N ASP A 73 -11.39 -13.55 19.55
CA ASP A 73 -12.66 -14.28 19.78
C ASP A 73 -13.80 -13.39 20.26
N SER A 74 -13.50 -12.25 20.85
CA SER A 74 -14.52 -11.33 21.35
C SER A 74 -14.49 -9.94 20.74
N THR A 75 -13.52 -9.65 19.86
CA THR A 75 -13.27 -8.28 19.41
C THR A 75 -13.29 -8.17 17.88
N LEU A 76 -13.98 -7.15 17.38
CA LEU A 76 -13.98 -6.72 16.01
C LEU A 76 -13.24 -5.39 15.87
N LEU A 77 -12.53 -5.22 14.75
CA LEU A 77 -11.99 -3.94 14.30
C LEU A 77 -12.81 -3.45 13.12
N LEU A 78 -13.17 -2.16 13.15
CA LEU A 78 -13.92 -1.50 12.11
C LEU A 78 -13.13 -0.30 11.59
N GLY A 79 -12.94 -0.24 10.27
CA GLY A 79 -12.35 0.90 9.57
C GLY A 79 -13.42 1.89 9.16
N MET A 80 -13.23 3.16 9.53
CA MET A 80 -14.23 4.22 9.33
C MET A 80 -13.94 5.06 8.10
N ARG A 81 -15.01 5.59 7.53
CA ARG A 81 -14.99 6.67 6.56
C ARG A 81 -14.77 8.02 7.24
N GLY A 82 -14.30 9.01 6.48
CA GLY A 82 -14.21 10.41 6.93
C GLY A 82 -13.00 10.69 7.81
N GLY A 83 -11.99 9.81 7.84
CA GLY A 83 -10.76 10.06 8.58
C GLY A 83 -10.86 9.86 10.09
N TYR A 84 -11.90 9.20 10.57
CA TYR A 84 -12.10 8.93 12.00
C TYR A 84 -11.26 7.76 12.54
N GLY A 85 -10.58 7.00 11.65
CA GLY A 85 -9.69 5.91 12.03
C GLY A 85 -10.41 4.60 12.30
N LEU A 86 -10.10 3.97 13.44
CA LEU A 86 -10.55 2.64 13.80
C LEU A 86 -11.41 2.63 15.06
N ILE A 87 -12.39 1.71 15.08
CA ILE A 87 -13.12 1.32 16.30
C ILE A 87 -12.77 -0.12 16.64
N ARG A 88 -12.50 -0.36 17.92
CA ARG A 88 -12.46 -1.70 18.52
C ARG A 88 -13.77 -1.94 19.25
N PHE A 89 -14.54 -2.96 18.79
CA PHE A 89 -15.85 -3.32 19.34
C PHE A 89 -15.79 -4.67 20.03
N ASP A 90 -16.20 -4.73 21.28
CA ASP A 90 -16.30 -5.98 22.04
C ASP A 90 -17.67 -6.63 21.85
N MET A 91 -17.68 -7.81 21.23
CA MET A 91 -18.89 -8.55 20.88
C MET A 91 -19.66 -9.10 22.09
N ARG A 92 -19.02 -9.29 23.25
CA ARG A 92 -19.66 -9.79 24.46
C ARG A 92 -20.32 -8.67 25.25
N THR A 93 -19.55 -7.61 25.52
CA THR A 93 -20.02 -6.48 26.33
C THR A 93 -20.79 -5.44 25.52
N LYS A 94 -20.69 -5.50 24.17
CA LYS A 94 -21.26 -4.53 23.21
C LYS A 94 -20.71 -3.11 23.42
N LYS A 95 -19.56 -2.99 24.07
CA LYS A 95 -18.83 -1.73 24.24
C LYS A 95 -17.84 -1.51 23.11
N TYR A 96 -17.44 -0.27 22.90
CA TYR A 96 -16.47 0.10 21.91
C TYR A 96 -15.51 1.17 22.41
N VAL A 97 -14.32 1.20 21.80
CA VAL A 97 -13.32 2.25 21.99
C VAL A 97 -12.78 2.68 20.63
N PHE A 98 -12.49 3.97 20.49
CA PHE A 98 -11.76 4.47 19.34
C PHE A 98 -10.29 4.18 19.54
N VAL A 99 -9.64 3.64 18.51
CA VAL A 99 -8.19 3.45 18.51
C VAL A 99 -7.56 4.80 18.21
N ASP A 100 -6.69 5.27 19.10
CA ASP A 100 -6.00 6.54 18.93
C ASP A 100 -4.99 6.44 17.78
N MET A 101 -5.31 7.11 16.69
CA MET A 101 -4.45 7.22 15.50
C MET A 101 -3.88 8.65 15.33
N HIS A 102 -4.04 9.54 16.31
CA HIS A 102 -3.55 10.92 16.24
C HIS A 102 -2.02 11.07 16.27
N ARG A 103 -1.29 10.00 16.55
CA ARG A 103 0.17 9.96 16.44
C ARG A 103 0.67 10.03 15.00
N LEU A 104 -0.20 9.87 14.00
CA LEU A 104 0.10 10.26 12.63
C LEU A 104 0.26 11.78 12.60
N GLN A 105 1.52 12.22 12.64
CA GLN A 105 1.88 13.62 12.46
C GLN A 105 1.37 14.08 11.10
N SER A 106 0.30 14.85 11.15
CA SER A 106 -0.27 15.62 10.05
C SER A 106 -0.85 14.83 8.86
N ARG A 107 -2.06 15.09 8.62
CA ARG A 107 -2.92 14.92 7.45
C ARG A 107 -3.94 13.79 7.61
N ALA A 108 -5.13 14.12 7.18
CA ALA A 108 -6.30 13.25 7.23
C ALA A 108 -5.93 11.80 6.95
N LEU A 109 -6.25 10.91 7.87
CA LEU A 109 -6.14 9.45 7.72
C LEU A 109 -6.78 8.97 6.43
N GLY A 110 -7.71 9.76 5.89
CA GLY A 110 -8.56 9.36 4.80
C GLY A 110 -9.57 8.29 5.24
N ASP A 111 -10.26 7.74 4.27
CA ASP A 111 -11.17 6.62 4.49
C ASP A 111 -10.36 5.33 4.68
N LEU A 112 -10.64 4.56 5.73
CA LEU A 112 -10.06 3.24 5.91
C LEU A 112 -10.89 2.21 5.15
N LEU A 113 -10.37 1.77 4.00
CA LEU A 113 -11.09 0.95 3.04
C LEU A 113 -10.96 -0.55 3.31
N CYS A 114 -9.81 -0.98 3.85
CA CYS A 114 -9.55 -2.38 4.12
C CYS A 114 -8.60 -2.57 5.31
N LEU A 115 -8.68 -3.73 5.94
CA LEU A 115 -7.88 -4.09 7.10
C LEU A 115 -7.27 -5.49 6.91
N CYS A 116 -6.02 -5.66 7.31
CA CYS A 116 -5.36 -6.96 7.34
C CYS A 116 -4.52 -7.09 8.61
N LYS A 117 -4.86 -8.05 9.46
CA LYS A 117 -4.05 -8.40 10.62
C LYS A 117 -2.93 -9.30 10.17
N SER A 118 -1.70 -8.79 10.21
CA SER A 118 -0.49 -9.58 9.96
C SER A 118 -0.20 -10.52 11.12
N ARG A 119 0.49 -11.61 10.82
CA ARG A 119 0.95 -12.57 11.83
C ARG A 119 2.02 -12.00 12.74
N GLU A 120 2.89 -11.13 12.23
CA GLU A 120 4.08 -10.63 12.92
C GLU A 120 4.10 -9.11 13.06
N SER A 121 3.73 -8.39 12.00
CA SER A 121 3.97 -6.94 11.89
C SER A 121 2.91 -6.06 12.57
N GLY A 122 1.74 -6.62 12.91
CA GLY A 122 0.64 -5.85 13.50
C GLY A 122 -0.57 -5.71 12.57
N LEU A 123 -1.21 -4.55 12.53
CA LEU A 123 -2.40 -4.28 11.74
C LEU A 123 -2.08 -3.37 10.56
N TYR A 124 -2.30 -3.84 9.34
CA TYR A 124 -2.26 -3.03 8.15
C TYR A 124 -3.66 -2.51 7.81
N CYS A 125 -3.74 -1.20 7.58
CA CYS A 125 -4.95 -0.50 7.17
C CYS A 125 -4.70 0.12 5.80
N GLY A 126 -5.42 -0.34 4.79
CA GLY A 126 -5.45 0.32 3.48
C GLY A 126 -6.39 1.50 3.53
N ALA A 127 -5.89 2.66 3.12
CA ALA A 127 -6.63 3.90 3.18
C ALA A 127 -6.62 4.64 1.83
N SER A 128 -7.47 5.66 1.70
CA SER A 128 -7.43 6.59 0.58
C SER A 128 -6.17 7.48 0.58
N SER A 129 -5.38 7.43 1.64
CA SER A 129 -4.14 8.21 1.84
C SER A 129 -2.86 7.36 1.91
N GLY A 130 -2.93 6.08 1.60
CA GLY A 130 -1.82 5.13 1.63
C GLY A 130 -2.05 3.94 2.55
N LEU A 131 -0.99 3.18 2.77
CA LEU A 131 -0.96 2.07 3.71
C LEU A 131 -0.55 2.57 5.09
N ILE A 132 -1.30 2.17 6.12
CA ILE A 132 -0.99 2.49 7.50
C ILE A 132 -0.69 1.18 8.23
N LEU A 133 0.43 1.12 8.93
CA LEU A 133 0.80 0.03 9.82
C LEU A 133 0.67 0.51 11.27
N LEU A 134 -0.14 -0.18 12.03
CA LEU A 134 -0.19 -0.08 13.50
C LEU A 134 0.56 -1.30 14.06
N THR A 135 1.73 -1.06 14.66
CA THR A 135 2.56 -2.13 15.21
C THR A 135 1.99 -2.66 16.54
N PRO A 136 2.39 -3.85 16.97
CA PRO A 136 1.97 -4.40 18.28
C PRO A 136 2.36 -3.49 19.46
N GLU A 137 3.44 -2.74 19.35
CA GLU A 137 3.95 -1.78 20.34
C GLU A 137 3.12 -0.48 20.37
N GLY A 138 2.25 -0.28 19.38
CA GLY A 138 1.40 0.90 19.26
C GLY A 138 2.02 2.03 18.45
N ASP A 139 3.13 1.78 17.75
CA ASP A 139 3.70 2.73 16.81
C ASP A 139 2.89 2.73 15.51
N ILE A 140 2.82 3.91 14.87
CA ILE A 140 2.10 4.08 13.62
C ILE A 140 3.05 4.53 12.53
N ARG A 141 3.07 3.78 11.41
CA ARG A 141 3.81 4.13 10.20
C ARG A 141 2.83 4.32 9.04
N GLN A 142 3.06 5.32 8.22
CA GLN A 142 2.28 5.54 7.01
C GLN A 142 3.19 5.48 5.79
N PHE A 143 2.75 4.71 4.79
CA PHE A 143 3.41 4.56 3.51
C PHE A 143 2.53 5.12 2.41
N ASN A 144 3.11 5.86 1.50
CA ASN A 144 2.45 6.46 0.35
C ASN A 144 3.39 6.45 -0.86
N ARG A 145 3.03 7.14 -1.94
CA ARG A 145 3.85 7.23 -3.15
C ARG A 145 5.29 7.71 -2.90
N ARG A 146 5.54 8.48 -1.85
CA ARG A 146 6.90 8.93 -1.48
C ARG A 146 7.75 7.79 -0.92
N ASN A 147 7.11 6.76 -0.40
CA ASN A 147 7.76 5.55 0.11
C ASN A 147 7.79 4.42 -0.93
N GLY A 148 7.32 4.66 -2.15
CA GLY A 148 7.43 3.71 -3.26
C GLY A 148 6.17 2.94 -3.62
N ILE A 149 5.01 3.20 -3.02
CA ILE A 149 3.75 2.62 -3.47
C ILE A 149 3.33 3.26 -4.80
N VAL A 150 2.85 2.46 -5.74
CA VAL A 150 2.43 2.92 -7.06
C VAL A 150 1.27 3.94 -7.01
N ASN A 151 0.41 3.85 -6.02
CA ASN A 151 -0.73 4.75 -5.81
C ASN A 151 -1.17 4.77 -4.35
N ASP A 152 -1.68 5.91 -3.86
CA ASP A 152 -2.07 6.09 -2.45
C ASP A 152 -3.45 5.49 -2.12
N MET A 153 -4.32 5.27 -3.12
CA MET A 153 -5.62 4.64 -2.90
C MET A 153 -5.47 3.13 -2.79
N ILE A 154 -5.70 2.57 -1.60
CA ILE A 154 -5.55 1.15 -1.31
C ILE A 154 -6.92 0.51 -1.13
N HIS A 155 -7.32 -0.36 -2.05
CA HIS A 155 -8.64 -1.02 -2.07
C HIS A 155 -8.67 -2.36 -1.34
N GLY A 156 -7.54 -3.07 -1.32
CA GLY A 156 -7.40 -4.36 -0.65
C GLY A 156 -6.01 -4.58 -0.10
N VAL A 157 -5.93 -5.27 1.03
CA VAL A 157 -4.67 -5.65 1.69
C VAL A 157 -4.75 -7.12 2.08
N LEU A 158 -3.78 -7.92 1.64
CA LEU A 158 -3.65 -9.34 1.98
C LEU A 158 -2.22 -9.68 2.37
N GLU A 159 -2.04 -10.57 3.34
CA GLU A 159 -0.74 -11.14 3.71
C GLU A 159 -0.58 -12.53 3.09
N ASP A 160 0.55 -12.78 2.41
CA ASP A 160 0.87 -14.10 1.89
C ASP A 160 1.53 -15.02 2.94
N ALA A 161 1.91 -16.25 2.55
CA ALA A 161 2.55 -17.21 3.45
C ALA A 161 3.96 -16.79 3.89
N HIS A 162 4.61 -15.94 3.12
CA HIS A 162 5.97 -15.43 3.38
C HIS A 162 5.99 -14.17 4.24
N GLY A 163 4.80 -13.63 4.62
CA GLY A 163 4.66 -12.39 5.38
C GLY A 163 4.75 -11.12 4.53
N CYS A 164 4.77 -11.23 3.20
CA CYS A 164 4.67 -10.08 2.33
C CYS A 164 3.22 -9.58 2.28
N ILE A 165 3.06 -8.28 2.20
CA ILE A 165 1.76 -7.60 2.19
C ILE A 165 1.45 -7.14 0.78
N TRP A 166 0.37 -7.67 0.22
CA TRP A 166 -0.10 -7.36 -1.12
C TRP A 166 -1.21 -6.33 -1.08
N LEU A 167 -1.09 -5.31 -1.91
CA LEU A 167 -1.98 -4.16 -1.97
C LEU A 167 -2.59 -4.04 -3.36
N SER A 168 -3.90 -3.86 -3.44
CA SER A 168 -4.55 -3.46 -4.69
C SER A 168 -4.84 -1.96 -4.68
N THR A 169 -4.58 -1.30 -5.81
CA THR A 169 -4.66 0.16 -5.96
C THR A 169 -5.31 0.56 -7.28
N ASN A 170 -5.59 1.87 -7.48
CA ASN A 170 -6.08 2.37 -8.77
C ASN A 170 -5.07 2.19 -9.93
N LYS A 171 -3.79 1.92 -9.66
CA LYS A 171 -2.74 1.85 -10.69
C LYS A 171 -2.02 0.52 -10.77
N GLY A 172 -2.54 -0.50 -10.13
CA GLY A 172 -1.95 -1.83 -10.12
C GLY A 172 -1.87 -2.43 -8.73
N LEU A 173 -1.03 -3.44 -8.60
CA LEU A 173 -0.73 -4.08 -7.33
C LEU A 173 0.62 -3.61 -6.79
N ALA A 174 0.77 -3.62 -5.48
CA ALA A 174 2.06 -3.46 -4.83
C ALA A 174 2.26 -4.58 -3.80
N GLN A 175 3.47 -5.11 -3.72
CA GLN A 175 3.91 -6.06 -2.71
C GLN A 175 4.87 -5.34 -1.77
N TYR A 176 4.56 -5.32 -0.49
CA TYR A 176 5.43 -4.78 0.54
C TYR A 176 6.14 -5.91 1.27
N SER A 177 7.45 -5.80 1.37
CA SER A 177 8.30 -6.74 2.13
C SER A 177 8.73 -6.08 3.44
N PRO A 178 8.11 -6.42 4.59
CA PRO A 178 8.41 -5.77 5.86
C PRO A 178 9.86 -5.91 6.30
N GLY A 179 10.49 -7.06 6.03
CA GLY A 179 11.89 -7.33 6.37
C GLY A 179 12.91 -6.46 5.62
N HIS A 180 12.54 -5.93 4.47
CA HIS A 180 13.40 -5.08 3.62
C HIS A 180 12.91 -3.63 3.54
N ASP A 181 11.73 -3.34 4.08
CA ASP A 181 11.05 -2.02 4.00
C ASP A 181 10.90 -1.50 2.56
N PHE A 182 10.55 -2.40 1.64
CA PHE A 182 10.55 -2.16 0.20
C PHE A 182 9.22 -2.53 -0.45
N PHE A 183 8.83 -1.75 -1.49
CA PHE A 183 7.65 -2.00 -2.33
C PHE A 183 8.05 -2.46 -3.72
N HIS A 184 7.54 -3.61 -4.13
CA HIS A 184 7.55 -4.06 -5.52
C HIS A 184 6.21 -3.76 -6.17
N ASN A 185 6.20 -3.06 -7.31
CA ASN A 185 4.99 -2.61 -7.98
C ASN A 185 4.74 -3.35 -9.29
N TYR A 186 3.48 -3.70 -9.51
CA TYR A 186 2.98 -4.35 -10.74
C TYR A 186 1.96 -3.41 -11.37
N ALA A 187 2.28 -2.84 -12.53
CA ALA A 187 1.42 -1.86 -13.17
C ALA A 187 0.12 -2.48 -13.69
N SER A 188 -0.97 -1.71 -13.68
CA SER A 188 -2.28 -2.15 -14.21
C SER A 188 -2.20 -2.62 -15.66
N ALA A 189 -1.36 -1.99 -16.48
CA ALA A 189 -1.17 -2.37 -17.88
C ALA A 189 -0.64 -3.80 -18.05
N ASP A 190 0.31 -4.20 -17.19
CA ASP A 190 0.90 -5.54 -17.22
C ASP A 190 -0.08 -6.60 -16.72
N LEU A 191 -0.91 -6.23 -15.75
CA LEU A 191 -1.95 -7.08 -15.17
C LEU A 191 -3.22 -7.16 -16.02
N ARG A 192 -3.34 -6.31 -17.07
CA ARG A 192 -4.53 -6.17 -17.93
C ARG A 192 -5.82 -5.85 -17.15
N VAL A 193 -5.67 -5.19 -16.01
CA VAL A 193 -6.77 -4.68 -15.20
C VAL A 193 -6.74 -3.16 -15.26
N ILE A 194 -7.89 -2.53 -15.47
CA ILE A 194 -7.99 -1.06 -15.59
C ILE A 194 -7.77 -0.42 -14.22
N GLU A 195 -8.53 -0.90 -13.23
CA GLU A 195 -8.56 -0.37 -11.87
C GLU A 195 -9.06 -1.45 -10.92
N PHE A 196 -8.51 -1.56 -9.73
CA PHE A 196 -9.01 -2.46 -8.70
C PHE A 196 -10.16 -1.82 -7.91
N CYS A 197 -11.05 -2.67 -7.39
CA CYS A 197 -12.28 -2.24 -6.73
C CYS A 197 -12.22 -2.47 -5.22
N ASP A 198 -12.94 -1.61 -4.48
CA ASP A 198 -13.18 -1.81 -3.06
C ASP A 198 -13.84 -3.17 -2.80
N ASP A 199 -13.54 -3.77 -1.65
CA ASP A 199 -14.11 -5.04 -1.18
C ASP A 199 -13.87 -6.26 -2.10
N ALA A 200 -13.08 -6.10 -3.16
CA ALA A 200 -12.84 -7.12 -4.19
C ALA A 200 -11.48 -7.81 -4.01
N TYR A 201 -11.21 -8.33 -2.83
CA TYR A 201 -9.98 -9.07 -2.54
C TYR A 201 -10.27 -10.29 -1.65
N TRP A 202 -9.54 -11.37 -1.88
CA TRP A 202 -9.73 -12.60 -1.13
C TRP A 202 -8.47 -13.47 -1.17
N LYS A 203 -8.16 -14.11 -0.03
CA LYS A 203 -7.10 -15.10 0.08
C LYS A 203 -7.70 -16.49 0.17
N CYS A 204 -7.24 -17.40 -0.68
CA CYS A 204 -7.65 -18.78 -0.62
C CYS A 204 -7.09 -19.47 0.63
N PRO A 205 -7.92 -20.02 1.53
CA PRO A 205 -7.44 -20.65 2.76
C PRO A 205 -6.72 -21.99 2.51
N TYR A 206 -6.81 -22.53 1.28
CA TYR A 206 -6.25 -23.83 0.94
C TYR A 206 -4.96 -23.78 0.13
N THR A 207 -4.72 -22.68 -0.62
CA THR A 207 -3.63 -22.63 -1.62
C THR A 207 -2.73 -21.41 -1.47
N ASP A 208 -2.93 -20.57 -0.47
CA ASP A 208 -2.26 -19.27 -0.29
C ASP A 208 -2.39 -18.30 -1.47
N ARG A 209 -3.15 -18.65 -2.51
CA ARG A 209 -3.41 -17.78 -3.67
C ARG A 209 -4.21 -16.56 -3.25
N LEU A 210 -3.79 -15.41 -3.78
CA LEU A 210 -4.41 -14.13 -3.54
C LEU A 210 -5.21 -13.70 -4.77
N PHE A 211 -6.41 -13.18 -4.57
CA PHE A 211 -7.31 -12.75 -5.63
C PHE A 211 -7.67 -11.29 -5.43
N PHE A 212 -7.57 -10.50 -6.49
CA PHE A 212 -7.92 -9.09 -6.50
C PHE A 212 -8.81 -8.79 -7.69
N GLY A 213 -10.02 -8.28 -7.42
CA GLY A 213 -11.02 -7.93 -8.42
C GLY A 213 -10.86 -6.48 -8.88
N GLY A 214 -11.07 -6.27 -10.15
CA GLY A 214 -11.08 -4.95 -10.76
C GLY A 214 -12.25 -4.77 -11.71
N VAL A 215 -12.36 -3.59 -12.30
CA VAL A 215 -13.49 -3.16 -13.15
C VAL A 215 -13.73 -4.13 -14.32
N ASN A 216 -12.67 -4.72 -14.87
CA ASN A 216 -12.75 -5.55 -16.08
C ASN A 216 -12.23 -6.98 -15.88
N GLY A 217 -12.07 -7.45 -14.64
CA GLY A 217 -11.63 -8.81 -14.38
C GLY A 217 -11.06 -9.05 -12.99
N VAL A 218 -10.45 -10.21 -12.83
CA VAL A 218 -9.81 -10.65 -11.57
C VAL A 218 -8.37 -11.04 -11.86
N VAL A 219 -7.46 -10.52 -11.07
CA VAL A 219 -6.06 -10.98 -11.02
C VAL A 219 -5.92 -11.94 -9.87
N TRP A 220 -5.22 -13.04 -10.09
CA TRP A 220 -4.81 -13.93 -9.02
C TRP A 220 -3.29 -14.08 -9.02
N ILE A 221 -2.72 -14.22 -7.84
CA ILE A 221 -1.29 -14.36 -7.60
C ILE A 221 -1.07 -15.65 -6.83
N ASP A 222 -0.07 -16.37 -7.26
CA ASP A 222 0.52 -17.48 -6.51
C ASP A 222 1.88 -17.02 -6.00
N PRO A 223 2.01 -16.66 -4.72
CA PRO A 223 3.28 -16.14 -4.17
C PRO A 223 4.44 -17.14 -4.28
N ALA A 224 4.13 -18.43 -4.42
CA ALA A 224 5.15 -19.48 -4.58
C ALA A 224 5.65 -19.60 -6.04
N ALA A 225 4.94 -19.01 -7.01
CA ALA A 225 5.20 -19.20 -8.44
C ALA A 225 6.03 -18.08 -9.09
N GLU A 226 6.58 -17.12 -8.34
CA GLU A 226 7.41 -16.06 -8.91
C GLU A 226 8.70 -16.64 -9.50
N PRO A 227 8.90 -16.57 -10.82
CA PRO A 227 10.14 -17.03 -11.43
C PRO A 227 11.26 -16.05 -11.08
N PRO A 228 12.43 -16.53 -10.61
CA PRO A 228 13.57 -15.66 -10.43
C PRO A 228 13.99 -15.08 -11.78
N SER A 229 13.88 -13.78 -11.95
CA SER A 229 14.38 -13.12 -13.15
C SER A 229 15.89 -12.96 -13.04
N ASN A 230 16.64 -13.59 -13.95
CA ASN A 230 18.08 -13.41 -14.10
C ASN A 230 18.46 -12.19 -14.93
N TYR A 231 17.48 -11.35 -15.29
CA TYR A 231 17.74 -10.15 -16.08
C TYR A 231 18.52 -9.14 -15.26
N LYS A 232 19.64 -8.66 -15.80
CA LYS A 232 20.46 -7.59 -15.24
C LYS A 232 20.20 -6.32 -16.05
N PRO A 233 19.51 -5.31 -15.50
CA PRO A 233 19.22 -4.09 -16.24
C PRO A 233 20.50 -3.32 -16.54
N ARG A 234 20.52 -2.64 -17.68
CA ARG A 234 21.54 -1.65 -17.99
C ARG A 234 21.16 -0.32 -17.34
N LEU A 235 22.10 0.25 -16.60
CA LEU A 235 21.94 1.62 -16.09
C LEU A 235 22.29 2.62 -17.19
N ARG A 236 21.45 3.64 -17.34
CA ARG A 236 21.68 4.75 -18.26
C ARG A 236 21.50 6.07 -17.53
N PHE A 237 22.49 6.94 -17.62
CA PHE A 237 22.34 8.33 -17.22
C PHE A 237 21.47 9.05 -18.25
N MET A 238 20.53 9.87 -17.77
CA MET A 238 19.56 10.56 -18.62
C MET A 238 19.93 12.01 -18.84
N ASP A 239 19.97 12.77 -17.78
CA ASP A 239 20.25 14.21 -17.82
C ASP A 239 20.94 14.70 -16.54
N LEU A 240 21.60 15.84 -16.68
CA LEU A 240 22.10 16.68 -15.61
C LEU A 240 21.22 17.93 -15.52
N GLN A 241 20.59 18.15 -14.40
CA GLN A 241 19.84 19.37 -14.14
C GLN A 241 20.68 20.38 -13.35
N LEU A 242 20.79 21.58 -13.86
CA LEU A 242 21.42 22.73 -13.20
C LEU A 242 20.41 23.49 -12.31
N PRO A 243 20.89 24.36 -11.39
CA PRO A 243 20.00 25.09 -10.46
C PRO A 243 19.00 26.03 -11.15
N ASP A 244 19.31 26.50 -12.35
CA ASP A 244 18.44 27.35 -13.18
C ASP A 244 17.34 26.55 -13.92
N GLY A 245 17.30 25.22 -13.73
CA GLY A 245 16.36 24.33 -14.40
C GLY A 245 16.86 23.81 -15.74
N THR A 246 18.03 24.25 -16.23
CA THR A 246 18.61 23.74 -17.49
C THR A 246 18.88 22.25 -17.39
N LEU A 247 18.45 21.50 -18.41
CA LEU A 247 18.70 20.07 -18.54
C LEU A 247 19.78 19.84 -19.62
N VAL A 248 20.84 19.15 -19.24
CA VAL A 248 21.91 18.72 -20.13
C VAL A 248 21.79 17.21 -20.36
N PRO A 249 21.46 16.75 -21.58
CA PRO A 249 21.38 15.32 -21.88
C PRO A 249 22.74 14.64 -21.66
N LEU A 250 22.73 13.47 -21.00
CA LEU A 250 23.96 12.72 -20.71
C LEU A 250 24.15 11.52 -21.66
N SER A 251 23.26 11.31 -22.63
CA SER A 251 23.35 10.23 -23.62
C SER A 251 24.68 10.21 -24.37
N ASP A 252 25.26 11.40 -24.64
CA ASP A 252 26.50 11.55 -25.40
C ASP A 252 27.75 11.36 -24.54
N TYR A 253 27.60 11.31 -23.21
CA TYR A 253 28.68 11.20 -22.24
C TYR A 253 28.84 9.78 -21.66
N THR A 254 27.87 8.91 -21.93
CA THR A 254 27.86 7.54 -21.41
C THR A 254 28.02 6.52 -22.53
N GLY A 255 29.26 6.25 -22.93
CA GLY A 255 29.56 5.26 -23.96
C GLY A 255 29.33 3.82 -23.49
N ASP A 256 29.02 2.93 -24.43
CA ASP A 256 28.97 1.48 -24.19
C ASP A 256 30.40 0.93 -24.02
N GLY A 257 30.97 1.02 -22.82
CA GLY A 257 32.21 0.37 -22.47
C GLY A 257 33.51 1.18 -22.71
N HIS A 258 33.40 2.47 -23.03
CA HIS A 258 34.55 3.39 -23.09
C HIS A 258 34.58 4.27 -21.82
N ASP A 259 35.74 4.86 -21.54
CA ASP A 259 35.91 5.82 -20.45
C ASP A 259 34.85 6.93 -20.54
N PRO A 260 34.16 7.25 -19.45
CA PRO A 260 33.10 8.26 -19.47
C PRO A 260 33.69 9.63 -19.85
N LEU A 261 33.04 10.32 -20.80
CA LEU A 261 33.43 11.68 -21.16
C LEU A 261 33.12 12.63 -20.00
N PRO A 262 34.05 13.57 -19.67
CA PRO A 262 33.86 14.46 -18.54
C PRO A 262 32.81 15.52 -18.82
N VAL A 263 31.80 15.59 -17.96
CA VAL A 263 30.83 16.69 -17.94
C VAL A 263 31.42 17.86 -17.13
N ARG A 264 31.47 19.03 -17.75
CA ARG A 264 31.98 20.25 -17.10
C ARG A 264 30.83 21.08 -16.54
N ILE A 265 30.87 21.30 -15.23
CA ILE A 265 29.93 22.16 -14.51
C ILE A 265 30.63 23.47 -14.17
N ALA A 266 29.97 24.61 -14.37
CA ALA A 266 30.55 25.92 -14.13
C ALA A 266 30.98 26.07 -12.66
N PRO A 267 32.14 26.69 -12.39
CA PRO A 267 32.54 27.04 -11.03
C PRO A 267 31.46 27.92 -10.38
N ARG A 268 31.19 27.73 -9.09
CA ARG A 268 30.13 28.40 -8.30
C ARG A 268 28.71 27.88 -8.51
N THR A 269 28.52 26.79 -9.22
CA THR A 269 27.21 26.09 -9.24
C THR A 269 26.92 25.57 -7.84
N THR A 270 25.82 26.04 -7.23
CA THR A 270 25.46 25.71 -5.84
C THR A 270 24.98 24.30 -5.65
N GLY A 271 24.51 23.67 -6.73
CA GLY A 271 24.05 22.29 -6.73
C GLY A 271 23.66 21.84 -8.13
N PHE A 272 23.56 20.54 -8.32
CA PHE A 272 23.08 19.93 -9.55
C PHE A 272 22.47 18.59 -9.23
N ALA A 273 21.67 18.06 -10.14
CA ALA A 273 21.11 16.71 -9.98
C ALA A 273 21.32 15.90 -11.24
N VAL A 274 21.66 14.63 -11.06
CA VAL A 274 21.84 13.66 -12.15
C VAL A 274 20.72 12.65 -12.06
N SER A 275 19.96 12.49 -13.15
CA SER A 275 18.96 11.44 -13.28
C SER A 275 19.51 10.25 -14.06
N PHE A 276 19.05 9.07 -13.69
CA PHE A 276 19.40 7.82 -14.37
C PHE A 276 18.23 6.85 -14.33
N VAL A 277 18.27 5.82 -15.17
CA VAL A 277 17.26 4.78 -15.25
C VAL A 277 17.91 3.41 -15.33
N ALA A 278 17.34 2.44 -14.63
CA ALA A 278 17.59 1.03 -14.87
C ALA A 278 16.67 0.59 -16.01
N VAL A 279 17.26 0.24 -17.17
CA VAL A 279 16.47 -0.16 -18.35
C VAL A 279 15.97 -1.59 -18.13
N ASP A 280 14.79 -1.71 -17.57
CA ASP A 280 14.02 -2.94 -17.42
C ASP A 280 12.54 -2.59 -17.64
N TYR A 281 12.02 -2.98 -18.79
CA TYR A 281 10.64 -2.64 -19.19
C TYR A 281 9.57 -3.31 -18.34
N LEU A 282 9.92 -4.39 -17.62
CA LEU A 282 9.01 -5.12 -16.75
C LEU A 282 9.09 -4.65 -15.29
N ASN A 283 10.30 -4.29 -14.83
CA ASN A 283 10.54 -4.02 -13.40
C ASN A 283 11.28 -2.70 -13.16
N GLY A 284 11.26 -1.78 -14.10
CA GLY A 284 12.08 -0.55 -14.08
C GLY A 284 11.98 0.29 -12.80
N ASP A 285 10.84 0.27 -12.12
CA ASP A 285 10.62 1.00 -10.88
C ASP A 285 10.94 0.21 -9.61
N ASN A 286 11.25 -1.09 -9.75
CA ASN A 286 11.46 -2.03 -8.64
C ASN A 286 12.95 -2.28 -8.32
N TYR A 287 13.79 -1.27 -8.53
CA TYR A 287 15.21 -1.34 -8.22
C TYR A 287 15.56 -0.35 -7.11
N GLU A 288 16.19 -0.84 -6.05
CA GLU A 288 16.92 0.00 -5.11
C GLU A 288 18.19 0.51 -5.76
N SER A 289 18.45 1.78 -5.60
CA SER A 289 19.63 2.41 -6.19
C SER A 289 20.45 3.12 -5.14
N SER A 290 21.76 3.11 -5.32
CA SER A 290 22.67 3.88 -4.49
C SER A 290 23.75 4.53 -5.36
N TYR A 291 24.33 5.60 -4.86
CA TYR A 291 25.42 6.30 -5.52
C TYR A 291 26.61 6.49 -4.60
N MET A 292 27.75 6.72 -5.21
CA MET A 292 29.00 7.13 -4.56
C MET A 292 29.67 8.16 -5.44
N LEU A 293 30.15 9.23 -4.84
CA LEU A 293 30.90 10.28 -5.55
C LEU A 293 32.37 10.16 -5.18
N GLU A 294 33.10 9.35 -5.94
CA GLU A 294 34.54 9.13 -5.75
C GLU A 294 35.33 10.44 -5.88
N GLY A 295 36.22 10.67 -4.96
CA GLY A 295 36.96 11.90 -4.79
C GLY A 295 36.29 12.90 -3.83
N TYR A 296 35.04 12.64 -3.41
CA TYR A 296 34.34 13.40 -2.39
C TYR A 296 34.05 12.52 -1.14
N SER A 297 33.53 11.31 -1.35
CA SER A 297 33.29 10.33 -0.30
C SER A 297 33.36 8.93 -0.91
N ASP A 298 33.91 7.99 -0.16
CA ASP A 298 33.95 6.56 -0.55
C ASP A 298 32.74 5.76 -0.02
N GLU A 299 31.74 6.46 0.54
CA GLU A 299 30.52 5.83 1.06
C GLU A 299 29.43 5.78 0.00
N TRP A 300 28.71 4.65 -0.02
CA TRP A 300 27.52 4.48 -0.81
C TRP A 300 26.31 5.09 -0.10
N VAL A 301 25.62 6.00 -0.77
CA VAL A 301 24.41 6.66 -0.30
C VAL A 301 23.20 6.05 -0.99
N GLU A 302 22.24 5.56 -0.23
CA GLU A 302 20.99 5.03 -0.77
C GLU A 302 20.13 6.17 -1.32
N LEU A 303 19.51 5.90 -2.46
CA LEU A 303 18.64 6.86 -3.13
C LEU A 303 17.17 6.51 -2.84
N PRO A 304 16.35 7.51 -2.55
CA PRO A 304 14.91 7.33 -2.56
C PRO A 304 14.45 6.92 -3.97
N HIS A 305 13.23 6.41 -4.07
CA HIS A 305 12.65 5.85 -5.31
C HIS A 305 12.68 6.75 -6.55
N ASN A 306 13.02 8.03 -6.40
CA ASN A 306 13.06 9.00 -7.50
C ASN A 306 14.27 8.84 -8.45
N LYS A 307 15.20 7.93 -8.15
CA LYS A 307 16.39 7.62 -8.97
C LYS A 307 17.19 8.85 -9.43
N ARG A 308 17.30 9.84 -8.54
CA ARG A 308 17.94 11.10 -8.83
C ARG A 308 19.00 11.41 -7.77
N VAL A 309 20.24 11.59 -8.21
CA VAL A 309 21.37 12.02 -7.35
C VAL A 309 21.39 13.54 -7.29
N ALA A 310 21.02 14.10 -6.15
CA ALA A 310 21.09 15.54 -5.93
C ALA A 310 22.34 15.88 -5.11
N LEU A 311 23.23 16.68 -5.66
CA LEU A 311 24.52 17.07 -5.07
C LEU A 311 24.53 18.59 -4.83
N MET A 312 24.79 18.99 -3.58
CA MET A 312 24.79 20.38 -3.16
C MET A 312 26.16 20.76 -2.60
N HIS A 313 26.62 21.94 -2.96
CA HIS A 313 27.87 22.53 -2.43
C HIS A 313 29.11 21.64 -2.58
N VAL A 314 29.20 20.89 -3.67
CA VAL A 314 30.38 20.07 -3.96
C VAL A 314 31.54 21.00 -4.37
N PRO A 315 32.72 20.90 -3.71
CA PRO A 315 33.88 21.72 -4.06
C PRO A 315 34.30 21.52 -5.53
N ALA A 316 34.97 22.52 -6.11
CA ALA A 316 35.46 22.43 -7.46
C ALA A 316 36.64 21.45 -7.54
N ALA A 317 36.42 20.28 -8.10
CA ALA A 317 37.41 19.23 -8.33
C ALA A 317 36.94 18.29 -9.44
N ARG A 318 37.71 17.24 -9.70
CA ARG A 318 37.31 16.16 -10.58
C ARG A 318 36.77 15.00 -9.74
N TYR A 319 35.58 14.56 -10.06
CA TYR A 319 34.89 13.46 -9.37
C TYR A 319 34.46 12.40 -10.36
N LEU A 320 34.26 11.17 -9.87
CA LEU A 320 33.63 10.13 -10.62
C LEU A 320 32.34 9.70 -9.90
N LEU A 321 31.20 9.84 -10.58
CA LEU A 321 29.90 9.41 -10.05
C LEU A 321 29.66 7.95 -10.39
N HIS A 322 29.62 7.12 -9.38
CA HIS A 322 29.22 5.73 -9.46
C HIS A 322 27.74 5.59 -9.09
N VAL A 323 27.01 4.83 -9.86
CA VAL A 323 25.62 4.46 -9.56
C VAL A 323 25.48 2.96 -9.69
N ARG A 324 24.80 2.36 -8.74
CA ARG A 324 24.42 0.95 -8.80
C ARG A 324 22.93 0.79 -8.50
N SER A 325 22.33 -0.23 -9.10
CA SER A 325 20.96 -0.62 -8.80
C SER A 325 20.90 -2.10 -8.52
N LYS A 326 20.14 -2.48 -7.51
CA LYS A 326 19.91 -3.85 -7.08
C LYS A 326 18.42 -4.13 -7.15
N ARG A 327 18.04 -5.26 -7.76
CA ARG A 327 16.69 -5.80 -7.65
C ARG A 327 16.54 -6.50 -6.30
N HIS A 328 15.40 -6.30 -5.67
CA HIS A 328 14.98 -7.08 -4.49
C HIS A 328 14.52 -8.46 -4.86
#